data_8afe251f7cc7b97e6beb41a491b19ad6
#
_entry.id   8afe251f7cc7b97e6beb41a491b19ad6
#
_cell.length_a   1.000
_cell.length_b   1.000
_cell.length_c   1.000
_cell.angle_alpha   90.00
_cell.angle_beta   90.00
_cell.angle_gamma   90.00
#
_symmetry.space_group_name_H-M   'P 1'
#
loop_
_entity.id
_entity.type
_entity.pdbx_description
1 polymer ?
#
loop_
_entity_poly.entity_id
_entity_poly.type
_entity_poly.pdbx_seq_one_letter_code
_entity_poly.pdbx_strand_id
1 'polypeptide(L)'
;MPKKKEEPEVTAAVETTESTAEVTDIEPVSVEPAAEVPAEPIKPAVEEPPKPKRTRKKKTDAVDEEALPEPQPAAPKEAAAKKKEAAAADRQNKPKTDPILTLEVGGEVTTETHEMDAAWHEILTSNRSHRILTGMLGGVEETEAGKTLAVVDYKGFRVVIPLKEMLVKLEKNLKGTEYTEMIRRQNKLISNMLGCEIDFIVKGVDQKTRTVVASRKEAMLKKRQVFYMNQDASGAYRIYEGRTVQARVIAVAEKAVRIEAFGVECSIMARDLSWDWIGDANDRFSVGDQILVRILEVNRDSLEELSIRADVKSVSENTNRTYLKQCRVQSKYAGKVTDVHKGVVYVRLNNGANAIAHTCLDRRTPGKKDDVSFAVTHIDEDRGVAVGIITRIIKQHL
;
A
#
# COMPACT_ATOMS: atom_id res chain seq x y z
N MET A 1 -31.07 72.29 -5.82
CA MET A 1 -30.02 73.19 -5.36
C MET A 1 -29.34 72.59 -4.16
N PRO A 2 -28.05 72.62 -4.17
CA PRO A 2 -27.17 71.69 -3.42
C PRO A 2 -26.61 72.34 -2.18
N LYS A 3 -26.10 71.49 -1.27
CA LYS A 3 -25.05 71.94 -0.35
C LYS A 3 -23.95 70.86 -0.29
N LYS A 4 -22.86 71.25 -0.88
CA LYS A 4 -21.50 70.82 -0.78
C LYS A 4 -21.04 70.84 0.69
N LYS A 5 -20.34 69.79 1.19
CA LYS A 5 -19.47 69.94 2.32
C LYS A 5 -18.22 69.13 2.06
N GLU A 6 -17.15 69.82 2.23
CA GLU A 6 -15.76 69.63 1.94
C GLU A 6 -15.12 68.52 2.80
N GLU A 7 -14.14 67.87 2.18
CA GLU A 7 -13.08 67.07 2.83
C GLU A 7 -12.16 68.00 3.66
N PRO A 8 -11.43 67.44 4.63
CA PRO A 8 -10.05 67.87 4.78
C PRO A 8 -9.06 66.74 4.60
N GLU A 9 -8.08 66.99 3.73
CA GLU A 9 -6.77 66.42 3.69
C GLU A 9 -6.08 66.48 5.06
N VAL A 10 -5.50 65.36 5.49
CA VAL A 10 -4.45 65.37 6.50
C VAL A 10 -3.26 64.57 5.99
N THR A 11 -2.30 65.33 5.51
CA THR A 11 -0.90 64.89 5.35
C THR A 11 -0.28 64.56 6.69
N ALA A 12 0.28 63.41 6.86
CA ALA A 12 1.19 63.11 7.98
C ALA A 12 2.36 62.25 7.55
N ALA A 13 3.50 62.79 7.87
CA ALA A 13 4.87 62.46 7.55
C ALA A 13 5.30 61.01 7.84
N VAL A 14 6.22 60.59 7.01
CA VAL A 14 7.10 59.42 7.17
C VAL A 14 8.14 59.73 8.21
N GLU A 15 8.17 58.98 9.33
CA GLU A 15 9.32 58.88 10.19
C GLU A 15 9.91 57.49 10.08
N THR A 16 11.08 57.43 9.46
CA THR A 16 12.02 56.34 9.46
C THR A 16 12.75 56.31 10.80
N THR A 17 12.53 55.29 11.57
CA THR A 17 13.44 54.96 12.71
C THR A 17 14.25 53.75 12.33
N GLU A 18 15.54 53.98 11.98
CA GLU A 18 16.60 52.98 12.03
C GLU A 18 16.84 52.56 13.48
N SER A 19 16.67 51.26 13.74
CA SER A 19 17.15 50.63 14.98
C SER A 19 18.27 49.68 14.63
N THR A 20 19.48 50.14 14.84
CA THR A 20 20.71 49.36 14.93
C THR A 20 20.62 48.38 16.10
N ALA A 21 20.57 47.08 15.80
CA ALA A 21 20.78 46.05 16.80
C ALA A 21 22.24 45.57 16.73
N GLU A 22 22.92 45.73 17.83
CA GLU A 22 24.29 45.28 18.10
C GLU A 22 24.44 43.76 17.90
N VAL A 23 25.44 43.40 17.11
CA VAL A 23 25.95 42.05 16.98
C VAL A 23 26.86 41.82 18.22
N THR A 24 26.44 41.00 19.16
CA THR A 24 27.29 40.45 20.17
C THR A 24 27.97 39.19 19.66
N ASP A 25 29.27 39.27 19.47
CA ASP A 25 30.19 38.16 19.25
C ASP A 25 30.09 37.17 20.39
N ILE A 26 29.79 35.93 20.09
CA ILE A 26 29.96 34.80 20.99
C ILE A 26 31.16 34.00 20.46
N GLU A 27 32.25 34.09 21.20
CA GLU A 27 33.47 33.31 20.98
C GLU A 27 33.20 31.79 21.06
N PRO A 28 33.88 30.97 20.23
CA PRO A 28 33.78 29.52 20.31
C PRO A 28 34.59 29.00 21.50
N VAL A 29 33.91 28.35 22.43
CA VAL A 29 34.52 27.59 23.52
C VAL A 29 35.20 26.36 22.94
N SER A 30 36.53 26.37 23.02
CA SER A 30 37.38 25.21 22.72
C SER A 30 37.21 24.14 23.81
N VAL A 31 36.70 22.96 23.39
CA VAL A 31 36.70 21.77 24.22
C VAL A 31 37.98 20.99 23.96
N GLU A 32 38.85 20.91 24.93
CA GLU A 32 40.04 20.05 24.94
C GLU A 32 39.66 18.57 24.86
N PRO A 33 40.46 17.74 24.14
CA PRO A 33 40.20 16.29 24.09
C PRO A 33 40.77 15.64 25.37
N ALA A 34 39.86 14.95 26.10
CA ALA A 34 40.24 14.11 27.23
C ALA A 34 40.98 12.85 26.77
N ALA A 35 41.99 12.53 27.55
CA ALA A 35 43.02 11.53 27.37
C ALA A 35 42.51 10.12 26.99
N GLU A 36 43.25 9.51 26.05
CA GLU A 36 43.24 8.08 25.70
C GLU A 36 43.59 7.20 26.91
N VAL A 37 42.75 6.21 27.18
CA VAL A 37 43.08 5.05 28.04
C VAL A 37 43.33 3.87 27.10
N PRO A 38 44.47 3.18 27.15
CA PRO A 38 44.77 2.07 26.27
C PRO A 38 43.98 0.83 26.68
N ALA A 39 43.17 0.31 25.76
CA ALA A 39 42.48 -0.97 25.90
C ALA A 39 43.42 -2.11 25.48
N GLU A 40 43.72 -3.01 26.42
CA GLU A 40 44.37 -4.29 26.13
C GLU A 40 43.49 -5.18 25.25
N PRO A 41 44.09 -6.03 24.37
CA PRO A 41 43.34 -6.89 23.49
C PRO A 41 42.91 -8.19 24.19
N ILE A 42 41.60 -8.35 24.37
CA ILE A 42 40.99 -9.63 24.79
C ILE A 42 40.97 -10.56 23.59
N LYS A 43 41.71 -11.65 23.68
CA LYS A 43 41.67 -12.76 22.72
C LYS A 43 40.32 -13.47 22.78
N PRO A 44 39.69 -13.80 21.65
CA PRO A 44 38.50 -14.64 21.67
C PRO A 44 38.91 -16.09 21.87
N ALA A 45 38.37 -16.73 22.91
CA ALA A 45 38.42 -18.16 23.10
C ALA A 45 37.48 -18.83 22.09
N VAL A 46 38.03 -19.66 21.23
CA VAL A 46 37.32 -20.54 20.32
C VAL A 46 36.83 -21.74 21.11
N GLU A 47 35.55 -21.87 21.37
CA GLU A 47 34.94 -23.13 21.78
C GLU A 47 34.43 -23.88 20.54
N GLU A 48 35.03 -25.06 20.30
CA GLU A 48 34.57 -26.01 19.31
C GLU A 48 33.25 -26.69 19.74
N PRO A 49 32.32 -26.96 18.83
CA PRO A 49 31.13 -27.74 19.14
C PRO A 49 31.42 -29.24 19.24
N PRO A 50 30.79 -29.99 20.15
CA PRO A 50 31.07 -31.39 20.37
C PRO A 50 30.56 -32.29 19.24
N LYS A 51 31.41 -33.16 18.77
CA LYS A 51 31.12 -34.22 17.78
C LYS A 51 30.12 -35.24 18.31
N PRO A 52 29.19 -35.77 17.52
CA PRO A 52 28.25 -36.79 17.94
C PRO A 52 28.95 -38.17 18.06
N LYS A 53 28.74 -38.80 19.18
CA LYS A 53 29.24 -40.17 19.47
C LYS A 53 28.51 -41.23 18.64
N ARG A 54 29.28 -41.95 17.83
CA ARG A 54 28.87 -43.22 17.20
C ARG A 54 28.60 -44.27 18.29
N THR A 55 27.40 -44.80 18.38
CA THR A 55 27.11 -46.04 19.08
C THR A 55 27.05 -47.21 18.10
N ARG A 56 27.71 -48.25 18.52
CA ARG A 56 28.14 -49.45 17.84
C ARG A 56 26.99 -50.45 17.70
N LYS A 57 26.92 -51.09 16.53
CA LYS A 57 26.11 -52.26 16.18
C LYS A 57 26.06 -53.33 17.24
N LYS A 58 24.89 -53.94 17.43
CA LYS A 58 24.79 -55.34 17.81
C LYS A 58 23.92 -56.08 16.78
N LYS A 59 24.46 -57.20 16.32
CA LYS A 59 24.03 -58.10 15.26
C LYS A 59 23.31 -59.29 15.94
N THR A 60 22.13 -59.67 15.42
CA THR A 60 21.65 -61.06 15.44
C THR A 60 20.67 -61.21 14.27
N ASP A 61 21.09 -61.98 13.31
CA ASP A 61 20.73 -63.27 12.72
C ASP A 61 19.27 -63.43 12.31
N ALA A 62 19.10 -63.44 11.00
CA ALA A 62 18.69 -64.53 10.08
C ALA A 62 17.23 -65.02 10.26
N VAL A 63 16.47 -65.00 9.19
CA VAL A 63 16.06 -66.15 8.37
C VAL A 63 15.13 -65.71 7.26
N ASP A 64 15.46 -66.05 6.00
CA ASP A 64 14.74 -66.42 4.77
C ASP A 64 13.54 -65.58 4.30
N GLU A 65 13.69 -65.06 3.11
CA GLU A 65 13.41 -65.62 1.77
C GLU A 65 11.93 -65.37 1.34
N GLU A 66 11.71 -64.46 0.40
CA GLU A 66 11.22 -64.79 -0.93
C GLU A 66 11.08 -63.55 -1.83
N ALA A 67 11.59 -63.71 -2.97
CA ALA A 67 11.63 -63.11 -4.27
C ALA A 67 10.69 -61.94 -4.63
N LEU A 68 11.33 -60.93 -5.16
CA LEU A 68 10.84 -59.98 -6.17
C LEU A 68 10.47 -60.71 -7.50
N PRO A 69 9.59 -60.13 -8.31
CA PRO A 69 10.16 -59.54 -9.51
C PRO A 69 9.62 -58.14 -9.89
N GLU A 70 10.54 -57.35 -10.42
CA GLU A 70 10.28 -56.12 -11.18
C GLU A 70 9.38 -56.37 -12.38
N PRO A 71 8.61 -55.38 -12.84
CA PRO A 71 8.20 -55.34 -14.22
C PRO A 71 8.83 -54.19 -14.97
N GLN A 72 9.46 -54.47 -16.05
CA GLN A 72 9.86 -53.63 -17.14
C GLN A 72 8.67 -53.25 -18.07
N PRO A 73 8.86 -52.33 -19.01
CA PRO A 73 7.84 -51.48 -19.55
C PRO A 73 7.28 -51.95 -20.89
N ALA A 74 6.05 -51.63 -21.19
CA ALA A 74 5.62 -51.49 -22.58
C ALA A 74 4.25 -50.79 -22.70
N ALA A 75 4.22 -49.75 -23.50
CA ALA A 75 3.01 -49.11 -24.02
C ALA A 75 2.15 -50.07 -24.82
N PRO A 76 0.83 -49.80 -24.96
CA PRO A 76 0.41 -49.12 -26.18
C PRO A 76 -0.70 -48.04 -26.04
N LYS A 77 -0.54 -47.02 -26.86
CA LYS A 77 -1.43 -45.87 -27.00
C LYS A 77 -2.75 -46.08 -27.75
N GLU A 78 -3.16 -47.30 -28.04
CA GLU A 78 -4.39 -47.50 -28.85
C GLU A 78 -5.66 -47.83 -28.08
N ALA A 79 -5.62 -48.11 -26.81
CA ALA A 79 -6.85 -48.40 -26.02
C ALA A 79 -7.62 -47.16 -25.53
N ALA A 80 -7.02 -45.97 -25.59
CA ALA A 80 -7.66 -44.74 -25.08
C ALA A 80 -8.59 -44.04 -26.06
N ALA A 81 -8.47 -44.32 -27.39
CA ALA A 81 -9.34 -43.72 -28.42
C ALA A 81 -10.69 -44.42 -28.49
N LYS A 82 -10.74 -45.75 -28.32
CA LYS A 82 -12.01 -46.51 -28.36
C LYS A 82 -12.90 -46.32 -27.12
N LYS A 83 -12.35 -45.92 -26.01
CA LYS A 83 -13.12 -45.63 -24.77
C LYS A 83 -13.77 -44.26 -24.78
N LYS A 84 -13.31 -43.32 -25.60
CA LYS A 84 -13.95 -42.00 -25.78
C LYS A 84 -15.13 -42.03 -26.76
N GLU A 85 -15.12 -42.89 -27.76
CA GLU A 85 -16.25 -43.04 -28.69
C GLU A 85 -17.44 -43.81 -28.07
N ALA A 86 -17.17 -44.81 -27.22
CA ALA A 86 -18.24 -45.51 -26.49
C ALA A 86 -18.93 -44.63 -25.44
N ALA A 87 -18.21 -43.66 -24.86
CA ALA A 87 -18.77 -42.72 -23.89
C ALA A 87 -19.55 -41.54 -24.51
N ALA A 88 -19.37 -41.31 -25.84
CA ALA A 88 -20.14 -40.30 -26.58
C ALA A 88 -21.46 -40.82 -27.14
N ALA A 89 -21.53 -42.13 -27.44
CA ALA A 89 -22.75 -42.74 -27.93
C ALA A 89 -23.79 -43.00 -26.82
N ASP A 90 -23.38 -43.17 -25.58
CA ASP A 90 -24.27 -43.41 -24.44
C ASP A 90 -24.91 -42.10 -23.85
N ARG A 91 -24.49 -40.93 -24.38
CA ARG A 91 -25.06 -39.62 -23.95
C ARG A 91 -26.31 -39.20 -24.75
N GLN A 92 -26.69 -39.90 -25.82
CA GLN A 92 -27.81 -39.49 -26.64
C GLN A 92 -29.13 -40.22 -26.36
N ASN A 93 -29.18 -41.18 -25.43
CA ASN A 93 -30.37 -41.96 -25.18
C ASN A 93 -30.75 -42.10 -23.67
N LYS A 94 -30.45 -41.09 -22.86
CA LYS A 94 -31.09 -40.99 -21.55
C LYS A 94 -32.39 -40.21 -21.68
N PRO A 95 -33.52 -40.78 -21.19
CA PRO A 95 -34.76 -40.00 -21.11
C PRO A 95 -34.47 -38.74 -20.29
N LYS A 96 -34.98 -37.61 -20.76
CA LYS A 96 -35.01 -36.36 -19.95
C LYS A 96 -35.95 -36.58 -18.76
N THR A 97 -35.45 -37.25 -17.75
CA THR A 97 -36.03 -37.18 -16.41
C THR A 97 -35.59 -35.87 -15.83
N ASP A 98 -36.54 -35.03 -15.47
CA ASP A 98 -36.27 -33.84 -14.68
C ASP A 98 -35.39 -34.21 -13.48
N PRO A 99 -34.40 -33.37 -13.14
CA PRO A 99 -33.53 -33.68 -12.02
C PRO A 99 -34.38 -33.91 -10.76
N ILE A 100 -34.22 -35.10 -10.17
CA ILE A 100 -34.85 -35.42 -8.90
C ILE A 100 -34.37 -34.36 -7.90
N LEU A 101 -35.30 -33.57 -7.41
CA LEU A 101 -35.03 -32.65 -6.29
C LEU A 101 -34.72 -33.50 -5.06
N THR A 102 -33.47 -33.79 -4.83
CA THR A 102 -32.99 -34.32 -3.57
C THR A 102 -33.02 -33.20 -2.55
N LEU A 103 -33.72 -33.36 -1.46
CA LEU A 103 -33.60 -32.55 -0.25
C LEU A 103 -32.25 -32.88 0.37
N GLU A 104 -31.20 -32.30 -0.17
CA GLU A 104 -29.91 -32.27 0.52
C GLU A 104 -30.03 -31.25 1.63
N VAL A 105 -29.89 -31.72 2.89
CA VAL A 105 -29.70 -30.88 4.07
C VAL A 105 -28.36 -30.18 3.92
N GLY A 106 -28.31 -29.11 3.13
CA GLY A 106 -27.09 -28.40 2.78
C GLY A 106 -27.02 -27.87 1.34
N GLY A 107 -27.99 -28.18 0.48
CA GLY A 107 -28.15 -27.54 -0.82
C GLY A 107 -28.76 -26.15 -0.62
N GLU A 108 -27.90 -25.12 -0.49
CA GLU A 108 -28.33 -23.73 -0.41
C GLU A 108 -28.97 -23.33 -1.75
N VAL A 109 -30.29 -23.28 -1.78
CA VAL A 109 -30.99 -22.46 -2.76
C VAL A 109 -30.74 -21.01 -2.35
N THR A 110 -29.66 -20.42 -2.84
CA THR A 110 -29.31 -19.01 -2.62
C THR A 110 -30.30 -18.14 -3.38
N THR A 111 -31.43 -17.84 -2.76
CA THR A 111 -32.31 -16.75 -3.16
C THR A 111 -31.74 -15.46 -2.57
N GLU A 112 -31.89 -14.33 -3.27
CA GLU A 112 -31.45 -12.99 -2.79
C GLU A 112 -31.92 -12.71 -1.35
N THR A 113 -33.09 -13.20 -0.97
CA THR A 113 -33.63 -13.12 0.40
C THR A 113 -32.75 -13.87 1.42
N HIS A 114 -32.22 -15.04 1.04
CA HIS A 114 -31.38 -15.84 1.94
C HIS A 114 -29.97 -15.19 2.13
N GLU A 115 -29.44 -14.56 1.09
CA GLU A 115 -28.18 -13.80 1.18
C GLU A 115 -28.34 -12.57 2.05
N MET A 116 -29.47 -11.86 1.96
CA MET A 116 -29.77 -10.72 2.82
C MET A 116 -29.95 -11.16 4.28
N ASP A 117 -30.63 -12.26 4.55
CA ASP A 117 -30.81 -12.77 5.91
C ASP A 117 -29.48 -13.24 6.51
N ALA A 118 -28.63 -13.89 5.72
CA ALA A 118 -27.28 -14.28 6.13
C ALA A 118 -26.41 -13.05 6.46
N ALA A 119 -26.45 -12.01 5.63
CA ALA A 119 -25.72 -10.75 5.86
C ALA A 119 -26.24 -10.05 7.14
N TRP A 120 -27.55 -10.07 7.38
CA TRP A 120 -28.13 -9.54 8.61
C TRP A 120 -27.67 -10.30 9.85
N HIS A 121 -27.61 -11.62 9.76
CA HIS A 121 -27.06 -12.47 10.84
C HIS A 121 -25.59 -12.17 11.12
N GLU A 122 -24.78 -11.91 10.09
CA GLU A 122 -23.38 -11.48 10.27
C GLU A 122 -23.29 -10.14 11.00
N ILE A 123 -24.15 -9.17 10.68
CA ILE A 123 -24.26 -7.88 11.37
C ILE A 123 -24.60 -8.07 12.84
N LEU A 124 -25.64 -8.88 13.15
CA LEU A 124 -26.03 -9.18 14.53
C LEU A 124 -24.92 -9.91 15.30
N THR A 125 -24.24 -10.83 14.64
CA THR A 125 -23.09 -11.53 15.22
C THR A 125 -21.94 -10.58 15.50
N SER A 126 -21.62 -9.64 14.56
CA SER A 126 -20.62 -8.61 14.79
C SER A 126 -20.94 -7.73 15.99
N ASN A 127 -22.21 -7.34 16.14
CA ASN A 127 -22.65 -6.54 17.29
C ASN A 127 -22.43 -7.25 18.63
N ARG A 128 -22.62 -8.59 18.69
CA ARG A 128 -22.47 -9.38 19.92
C ARG A 128 -21.02 -9.77 20.21
N SER A 129 -20.28 -10.18 19.18
CA SER A 129 -18.93 -10.74 19.29
C SER A 129 -17.80 -9.75 18.99
N HIS A 130 -18.15 -8.51 18.59
CA HIS A 130 -17.21 -7.52 18.09
C HIS A 130 -16.34 -8.03 16.92
N ARG A 131 -16.90 -8.91 16.08
CA ARG A 131 -16.24 -9.40 14.88
C ARG A 131 -16.09 -8.25 13.88
N ILE A 132 -14.91 -8.15 13.26
CA ILE A 132 -14.65 -7.15 12.21
C ILE A 132 -15.36 -7.60 10.93
N LEU A 133 -16.10 -6.69 10.34
CA LEU A 133 -16.71 -6.80 9.02
C LEU A 133 -16.01 -5.82 8.07
N THR A 134 -16.08 -6.07 6.76
CA THR A 134 -15.50 -5.23 5.71
C THR A 134 -16.59 -4.86 4.73
N GLY A 135 -16.76 -3.57 4.46
CA GLY A 135 -17.75 -3.05 3.52
C GLY A 135 -17.19 -1.88 2.72
N MET A 136 -17.89 -1.49 1.65
CA MET A 136 -17.46 -0.43 0.77
C MET A 136 -17.95 0.94 1.25
N LEU A 137 -17.05 1.93 1.32
CA LEU A 137 -17.41 3.30 1.65
C LEU A 137 -18.11 3.96 0.45
N GLY A 138 -19.45 4.05 0.53
CA GLY A 138 -20.29 4.55 -0.57
C GLY A 138 -20.53 6.04 -0.55
N GLY A 139 -20.48 6.69 0.62
CA GLY A 139 -20.79 8.11 0.70
C GLY A 139 -20.44 8.78 2.02
N VAL A 140 -20.54 10.10 2.00
CA VAL A 140 -20.44 10.94 3.20
C VAL A 140 -21.68 11.81 3.25
N GLU A 141 -22.40 11.75 4.33
CA GLU A 141 -23.64 12.51 4.55
C GLU A 141 -23.48 13.46 5.73
N GLU A 142 -24.18 14.55 5.69
CA GLU A 142 -24.26 15.50 6.80
C GLU A 142 -25.68 15.48 7.37
N THR A 143 -25.79 15.27 8.68
CA THR A 143 -27.08 15.32 9.37
C THR A 143 -27.56 16.76 9.52
N GLU A 144 -28.85 16.96 9.74
CA GLU A 144 -29.46 18.30 10.04
C GLU A 144 -28.75 19.00 11.20
N ALA A 145 -28.14 18.25 12.12
CA ALA A 145 -27.36 18.79 13.23
C ALA A 145 -25.90 19.13 12.86
N GLY A 146 -25.52 19.14 11.57
CA GLY A 146 -24.16 19.45 11.09
C GLY A 146 -23.12 18.37 11.45
N LYS A 147 -23.54 17.14 11.72
CA LYS A 147 -22.62 16.02 12.02
C LYS A 147 -22.39 15.20 10.77
N THR A 148 -21.12 14.99 10.43
CA THR A 148 -20.72 14.15 9.32
C THR A 148 -20.83 12.66 9.67
N LEU A 149 -21.43 11.91 8.78
CA LEU A 149 -21.59 10.46 8.84
C LEU A 149 -20.97 9.83 7.57
N ALA A 150 -20.15 8.84 7.74
CA ALA A 150 -19.71 7.99 6.64
C ALA A 150 -20.72 6.86 6.45
N VAL A 151 -21.13 6.63 5.21
CA VAL A 151 -22.09 5.58 4.83
C VAL A 151 -21.34 4.47 4.13
N VAL A 152 -21.43 3.29 4.68
CA VAL A 152 -20.80 2.08 4.16
C VAL A 152 -21.88 1.14 3.68
N ASP A 153 -21.70 0.59 2.49
CA ASP A 153 -22.50 -0.50 1.99
C ASP A 153 -21.91 -1.83 2.43
N TYR A 154 -22.73 -2.63 3.10
CA TYR A 154 -22.38 -3.98 3.47
C TYR A 154 -23.44 -4.96 2.96
N LYS A 155 -23.17 -5.59 1.84
CA LYS A 155 -24.08 -6.58 1.22
C LYS A 155 -25.52 -6.05 1.08
N GLY A 156 -25.69 -4.79 0.66
CA GLY A 156 -26.97 -4.10 0.53
C GLY A 156 -27.53 -3.49 1.82
N PHE A 157 -26.84 -3.61 2.95
CA PHE A 157 -27.21 -2.94 4.19
C PHE A 157 -26.44 -1.64 4.37
N ARG A 158 -27.19 -0.60 4.73
CA ARG A 158 -26.62 0.70 5.04
C ARG A 158 -26.04 0.71 6.45
N VAL A 159 -24.73 0.86 6.55
CA VAL A 159 -24.00 0.98 7.81
C VAL A 159 -23.52 2.42 7.94
N VAL A 160 -23.81 3.05 9.06
CA VAL A 160 -23.46 4.44 9.35
C VAL A 160 -22.34 4.50 10.37
N ILE A 161 -21.28 5.24 10.06
CA ILE A 161 -20.14 5.45 10.93
C ILE A 161 -19.99 6.95 11.22
N PRO A 162 -20.20 7.40 12.47
CA PRO A 162 -19.96 8.78 12.84
C PRO A 162 -18.50 9.19 12.66
N LEU A 163 -18.22 10.45 12.32
CA LEU A 163 -16.87 10.98 12.13
C LEU A 163 -15.91 10.63 13.28
N LYS A 164 -16.39 10.69 14.51
CA LYS A 164 -15.60 10.35 15.70
C LYS A 164 -15.17 8.90 15.76
N GLU A 165 -15.96 8.01 15.16
CA GLU A 165 -15.73 6.57 15.08
C GLU A 165 -15.04 6.15 13.77
N MET A 166 -14.83 7.10 12.84
CA MET A 166 -14.18 6.84 11.56
C MET A 166 -12.66 6.90 11.66
N LEU A 167 -12.11 7.79 12.48
CA LEU A 167 -10.68 8.07 12.58
C LEU A 167 -10.13 7.73 13.97
N VAL A 168 -8.94 7.11 14.00
CA VAL A 168 -8.28 6.75 15.28
C VAL A 168 -7.74 7.99 15.98
N LYS A 169 -7.07 8.87 15.22
CA LYS A 169 -6.51 10.12 15.75
C LYS A 169 -7.49 11.26 15.45
N LEU A 170 -8.18 11.69 16.47
CA LEU A 170 -8.99 12.89 16.45
C LEU A 170 -8.44 13.84 17.53
N GLU A 171 -8.06 15.05 17.14
CA GLU A 171 -7.60 16.05 18.08
C GLU A 171 -8.77 16.41 19.02
N LYS A 172 -8.58 16.15 20.30
CA LYS A 172 -9.54 16.43 21.36
C LYS A 172 -9.16 17.81 21.90
N ASN A 173 -10.04 18.74 22.05
CA ASN A 173 -9.86 20.05 22.68
C ASN A 173 -9.70 21.27 21.75
N LEU A 174 -9.99 21.14 20.49
CA LEU A 174 -10.11 22.30 19.58
C LEU A 174 -11.43 23.04 19.81
N LYS A 175 -11.41 24.37 19.75
CA LYS A 175 -12.60 25.21 19.89
C LYS A 175 -12.69 26.24 18.75
N GLY A 176 -13.91 26.64 18.43
CA GLY A 176 -14.15 27.72 17.44
C GLY A 176 -13.73 27.36 16.02
N THR A 177 -12.97 28.24 15.38
CA THR A 177 -12.52 28.14 14.00
C THR A 177 -11.61 26.94 13.76
N GLU A 178 -10.74 26.60 14.70
CA GLU A 178 -9.85 25.42 14.61
C GLU A 178 -10.64 24.11 14.52
N TYR A 179 -11.72 24.02 15.28
CA TYR A 179 -12.61 22.85 15.23
C TYR A 179 -13.28 22.69 13.86
N THR A 180 -13.77 23.79 13.27
CA THR A 180 -14.40 23.77 11.94
C THR A 180 -13.41 23.42 10.84
N GLU A 181 -12.18 23.94 10.91
CA GLU A 181 -11.12 23.58 9.97
C GLU A 181 -10.70 22.12 10.10
N MET A 182 -10.61 21.61 11.34
CA MET A 182 -10.34 20.19 11.58
C MET A 182 -11.42 19.31 10.94
N ILE A 183 -12.71 19.61 11.17
CA ILE A 183 -13.82 18.85 10.57
C ILE A 183 -13.73 18.90 9.04
N ARG A 184 -13.49 20.07 8.46
CA ARG A 184 -13.35 20.23 7.00
C ARG A 184 -12.20 19.37 6.46
N ARG A 185 -11.05 19.35 7.15
CA ARG A 185 -9.90 18.49 6.78
C ARG A 185 -10.24 17.01 6.88
N GLN A 186 -10.95 16.61 7.93
CA GLN A 186 -11.39 15.23 8.14
C GLN A 186 -12.40 14.79 7.07
N ASN A 187 -13.38 15.63 6.75
CA ASN A 187 -14.36 15.36 5.70
C ASN A 187 -13.66 15.15 4.34
N LYS A 188 -12.65 15.99 4.03
CA LYS A 188 -11.84 15.81 2.82
C LYS A 188 -11.08 14.49 2.80
N LEU A 189 -10.54 14.07 3.95
CA LEU A 189 -9.86 12.77 4.06
C LEU A 189 -10.82 11.62 3.80
N ILE A 190 -12.02 11.65 4.39
CA ILE A 190 -13.02 10.60 4.18
C ILE A 190 -13.53 10.61 2.72
N SER A 191 -13.75 11.79 2.13
CA SER A 191 -14.15 11.91 0.72
C SER A 191 -13.11 11.32 -0.24
N ASN A 192 -11.82 11.43 0.09
CA ASN A 192 -10.75 10.82 -0.71
C ASN A 192 -10.72 9.28 -0.58
N MET A 193 -11.42 8.70 0.39
CA MET A 193 -11.53 7.26 0.62
C MET A 193 -12.78 6.64 -0.01
N LEU A 194 -13.61 7.42 -0.70
CA LEU A 194 -14.82 6.90 -1.36
C LEU A 194 -14.47 5.80 -2.35
N GLY A 195 -15.25 4.71 -2.32
CA GLY A 195 -14.99 3.51 -3.11
C GLY A 195 -13.95 2.56 -2.51
N CYS A 196 -13.38 2.87 -1.33
CA CYS A 196 -12.49 1.97 -0.63
C CYS A 196 -13.29 1.01 0.27
N GLU A 197 -12.85 -0.23 0.34
CA GLU A 197 -13.29 -1.13 1.38
C GLU A 197 -12.72 -0.70 2.73
N ILE A 198 -13.55 -0.62 3.74
CA ILE A 198 -13.15 -0.31 5.11
C ILE A 198 -13.61 -1.38 6.07
N ASP A 199 -12.84 -1.57 7.13
CA ASP A 199 -13.13 -2.51 8.18
C ASP A 199 -13.84 -1.81 9.33
N PHE A 200 -14.89 -2.43 9.87
CA PHE A 200 -15.67 -1.86 10.95
C PHE A 200 -16.17 -2.93 11.93
N ILE A 201 -16.57 -2.50 13.12
CA ILE A 201 -17.27 -3.30 14.12
C ILE A 201 -18.63 -2.67 14.38
N VAL A 202 -19.67 -3.46 14.39
CA VAL A 202 -21.02 -2.99 14.69
C VAL A 202 -21.15 -2.65 16.17
N LYS A 203 -21.64 -1.44 16.45
CA LYS A 203 -21.90 -0.93 17.81
C LYS A 203 -23.35 -0.98 18.21
N GLY A 204 -24.23 -0.83 17.26
CA GLY A 204 -25.67 -0.83 17.51
C GLY A 204 -26.45 -1.13 16.24
N VAL A 205 -27.60 -1.76 16.41
CA VAL A 205 -28.51 -2.14 15.33
C VAL A 205 -29.91 -1.73 15.71
N ASP A 206 -30.54 -0.95 14.85
CA ASP A 206 -31.97 -0.68 14.94
C ASP A 206 -32.70 -1.68 14.02
N GLN A 207 -33.38 -2.62 14.63
CA GLN A 207 -34.12 -3.68 13.93
C GLN A 207 -35.32 -3.14 13.15
N LYS A 208 -35.92 -2.00 13.60
CA LYS A 208 -37.10 -1.43 12.96
C LYS A 208 -36.77 -0.74 11.66
N THR A 209 -35.72 0.08 11.69
CA THR A 209 -35.27 0.85 10.52
C THR A 209 -34.21 0.11 9.69
N ARG A 210 -33.75 -1.06 10.16
CA ARG A 210 -32.60 -1.81 9.60
C ARG A 210 -31.34 -0.93 9.44
N THR A 211 -31.19 0.09 10.30
CA THR A 211 -30.03 0.96 10.33
C THR A 211 -28.98 0.40 11.27
N VAL A 212 -27.74 0.37 10.81
CA VAL A 212 -26.60 -0.17 11.56
C VAL A 212 -25.64 0.97 11.87
N VAL A 213 -25.26 1.10 13.12
CA VAL A 213 -24.22 2.03 13.57
C VAL A 213 -22.95 1.27 13.87
N ALA A 214 -21.83 1.70 13.30
CA ALA A 214 -20.57 0.98 13.42
C ALA A 214 -19.39 1.91 13.76
N SER A 215 -18.25 1.31 14.11
CA SER A 215 -16.99 1.97 14.41
C SER A 215 -15.86 1.37 13.59
N ARG A 216 -15.23 2.19 12.74
CA ARG A 216 -13.97 1.86 12.07
C ARG A 216 -12.80 1.96 13.06
N LYS A 217 -12.81 2.97 13.93
CA LYS A 217 -11.78 3.18 14.95
C LYS A 217 -11.53 1.92 15.78
N GLU A 218 -12.60 1.28 16.27
CA GLU A 218 -12.48 0.09 17.09
C GLU A 218 -11.93 -1.12 16.29
N ALA A 219 -12.35 -1.27 15.04
CA ALA A 219 -11.81 -2.31 14.16
C ALA A 219 -10.30 -2.11 13.93
N MET A 220 -9.87 -0.88 13.67
CA MET A 220 -8.45 -0.54 13.51
C MET A 220 -7.66 -0.82 14.79
N LEU A 221 -8.14 -0.39 15.97
CA LEU A 221 -7.49 -0.64 17.25
C LEU A 221 -7.37 -2.13 17.54
N LYS A 222 -8.42 -2.90 17.28
CA LYS A 222 -8.39 -4.36 17.43
C LYS A 222 -7.37 -5.03 16.50
N LYS A 223 -7.28 -4.60 15.23
CA LYS A 223 -6.24 -5.06 14.31
C LYS A 223 -4.84 -4.69 14.80
N ARG A 224 -4.63 -3.45 15.25
CA ARG A 224 -3.35 -3.00 15.81
C ARG A 224 -2.91 -3.87 16.99
N GLN A 225 -3.83 -4.15 17.92
CA GLN A 225 -3.56 -5.01 19.06
C GLN A 225 -3.09 -6.41 18.62
N VAL A 226 -3.81 -7.02 17.67
CA VAL A 226 -3.53 -8.40 17.23
C VAL A 226 -2.25 -8.52 16.40
N PHE A 227 -1.98 -7.55 15.53
CA PHE A 227 -0.91 -7.68 14.53
C PHE A 227 0.40 -7.01 14.93
N TYR A 228 0.34 -5.93 15.75
CA TYR A 228 1.53 -5.15 16.08
C TYR A 228 1.94 -5.24 17.56
N MET A 229 0.97 -5.44 18.48
CA MET A 229 1.22 -5.42 19.93
C MET A 229 1.29 -6.82 20.54
N ASN A 230 0.50 -7.77 20.04
CA ASN A 230 0.52 -9.14 20.55
C ASN A 230 1.72 -9.89 19.97
N GLN A 231 2.44 -10.55 20.86
CA GLN A 231 3.53 -11.48 20.51
C GLN A 231 2.98 -12.90 20.38
N ASP A 232 3.55 -13.66 19.47
CA ASP A 232 3.28 -15.10 19.34
C ASP A 232 3.99 -15.88 20.47
N ALA A 233 3.74 -17.18 20.54
CA ALA A 233 4.37 -18.07 21.54
C ALA A 233 5.91 -18.05 21.50
N SER A 234 6.51 -17.63 20.40
CA SER A 234 7.96 -17.43 20.23
C SER A 234 8.45 -16.04 20.69
N GLY A 235 7.58 -15.16 21.16
CA GLY A 235 7.91 -13.78 21.52
C GLY A 235 8.03 -12.82 20.33
N ALA A 236 7.70 -13.28 19.11
CA ALA A 236 7.78 -12.47 17.91
C ALA A 236 6.46 -11.73 17.62
N TYR A 237 6.57 -10.50 17.12
CA TYR A 237 5.42 -9.76 16.61
C TYR A 237 5.02 -10.28 15.23
N ARG A 238 3.72 -10.28 14.92
CA ARG A 238 3.25 -10.67 13.59
C ARG A 238 3.71 -9.72 12.50
N ILE A 239 3.75 -8.42 12.78
CA ILE A 239 4.31 -7.41 11.88
C ILE A 239 5.54 -6.80 12.54
N TYR A 240 6.67 -6.87 11.83
CA TYR A 240 7.97 -6.39 12.26
C TYR A 240 8.70 -5.73 11.08
N GLU A 241 9.78 -5.05 11.35
CA GLU A 241 10.61 -4.37 10.36
C GLU A 241 11.24 -5.36 9.38
N GLY A 242 11.17 -5.03 8.09
CA GLY A 242 11.62 -5.91 7.00
C GLY A 242 10.55 -6.86 6.47
N ARG A 243 9.41 -7.05 7.17
CA ARG A 243 8.34 -7.93 6.71
C ARG A 243 7.57 -7.31 5.55
N THR A 244 7.33 -8.13 4.51
CA THR A 244 6.41 -7.76 3.43
C THR A 244 4.98 -8.14 3.82
N VAL A 245 4.06 -7.20 3.65
CA VAL A 245 2.65 -7.35 4.00
C VAL A 245 1.76 -6.80 2.89
N GLN A 246 0.53 -7.29 2.83
CA GLN A 246 -0.48 -6.74 1.94
C GLN A 246 -1.14 -5.54 2.62
N ALA A 247 -1.25 -4.43 1.90
CA ALA A 247 -1.90 -3.21 2.35
C ALA A 247 -2.95 -2.76 1.34
N ARG A 248 -3.96 -2.06 1.82
CA ARG A 248 -5.04 -1.51 1.00
C ARG A 248 -4.78 -0.03 0.74
N VAL A 249 -4.92 0.40 -0.50
CA VAL A 249 -4.85 1.81 -0.89
C VAL A 249 -6.15 2.50 -0.48
N ILE A 250 -6.07 3.49 0.41
CA ILE A 250 -7.23 4.22 0.92
C ILE A 250 -7.39 5.62 0.31
N ALA A 251 -6.31 6.19 -0.21
CA ALA A 251 -6.38 7.46 -0.96
C ALA A 251 -5.15 7.59 -1.85
N VAL A 252 -5.33 8.21 -3.01
CA VAL A 252 -4.26 8.50 -3.97
C VAL A 252 -4.19 10.00 -4.19
N ALA A 253 -2.98 10.54 -4.19
CA ALA A 253 -2.67 11.92 -4.55
C ALA A 253 -1.52 11.91 -5.55
N GLU A 254 -1.34 12.96 -6.32
CA GLU A 254 -0.31 13.09 -7.37
C GLU A 254 1.07 12.52 -6.98
N LYS A 255 1.54 12.85 -5.77
CA LYS A 255 2.89 12.51 -5.28
C LYS A 255 2.95 11.57 -4.09
N ALA A 256 1.82 11.03 -3.66
CA ALA A 256 1.75 10.15 -2.51
C ALA A 256 0.53 9.23 -2.58
N VAL A 257 0.70 8.02 -2.07
CA VAL A 257 -0.38 7.07 -1.87
C VAL A 257 -0.55 6.83 -0.38
N ARG A 258 -1.78 6.93 0.11
CA ARG A 258 -2.11 6.57 1.49
C ARG A 258 -2.63 5.16 1.54
N ILE A 259 -2.04 4.37 2.40
CA ILE A 259 -2.36 2.95 2.57
C ILE A 259 -2.81 2.64 3.99
N GLU A 260 -3.55 1.56 4.14
CA GLU A 260 -3.87 0.93 5.42
C GLU A 260 -3.29 -0.49 5.45
N ALA A 261 -2.43 -0.76 6.43
CA ALA A 261 -1.88 -2.08 6.71
C ALA A 261 -2.31 -2.53 8.10
N PHE A 262 -3.25 -3.46 8.19
CA PHE A 262 -3.74 -4.07 9.43
C PHE A 262 -4.13 -3.05 10.52
N GLY A 263 -4.88 -2.01 10.14
CA GLY A 263 -5.39 -0.99 11.05
C GLY A 263 -4.44 0.18 11.31
N VAL A 264 -3.30 0.25 10.61
CA VAL A 264 -2.38 1.39 10.65
C VAL A 264 -2.35 2.05 9.28
N GLU A 265 -2.59 3.36 9.26
CA GLU A 265 -2.48 4.16 8.05
C GLU A 265 -1.08 4.76 7.92
N CYS A 266 -0.50 4.71 6.73
CA CYS A 266 0.71 5.45 6.40
C CYS A 266 0.63 6.03 4.99
N SER A 267 1.47 7.05 4.73
CA SER A 267 1.60 7.66 3.41
C SER A 267 2.94 7.31 2.80
N ILE A 268 2.92 6.79 1.58
CA ILE A 268 4.12 6.43 0.81
C ILE A 268 4.29 7.48 -0.28
N MET A 269 5.46 8.11 -0.34
CA MET A 269 5.77 9.10 -1.36
C MET A 269 6.05 8.43 -2.72
N ALA A 270 5.81 9.14 -3.82
CA ALA A 270 6.02 8.63 -5.19
C ALA A 270 7.41 8.00 -5.42
N ARG A 271 8.46 8.56 -4.80
CA ARG A 271 9.84 8.03 -4.84
C ARG A 271 10.01 6.65 -4.21
N ASP A 272 9.10 6.27 -3.30
CA ASP A 272 9.14 5.02 -2.52
C ASP A 272 8.12 4.00 -3.04
N LEU A 273 7.32 4.37 -4.07
CA LEU A 273 6.35 3.50 -4.73
C LEU A 273 6.97 2.63 -5.82
N SER A 274 7.98 3.13 -6.54
CA SER A 274 8.60 2.40 -7.66
C SER A 274 10.05 2.82 -7.86
N TRP A 275 10.83 1.94 -8.47
CA TRP A 275 12.15 2.26 -9.01
C TRP A 275 12.07 3.15 -10.25
N ASP A 276 10.95 3.15 -10.95
CA ASP A 276 10.68 4.00 -12.08
C ASP A 276 10.17 5.36 -11.62
N TRP A 277 10.44 6.40 -12.42
CA TRP A 277 9.85 7.70 -12.18
C TRP A 277 8.34 7.65 -12.31
N ILE A 278 7.64 8.15 -11.28
CA ILE A 278 6.19 8.32 -11.25
C ILE A 278 5.91 9.83 -11.22
N GLY A 279 5.33 10.36 -12.27
CA GLY A 279 4.89 11.76 -12.33
C GLY A 279 3.62 11.99 -11.54
N ASP A 280 2.64 11.12 -11.75
CA ASP A 280 1.38 11.08 -11.04
C ASP A 280 1.09 9.66 -10.55
N ALA A 281 0.87 9.52 -9.24
CA ALA A 281 0.56 8.22 -8.65
C ALA A 281 -0.83 7.70 -9.10
N ASN A 282 -1.76 8.58 -9.48
CA ASN A 282 -3.08 8.19 -10.01
C ASN A 282 -2.99 7.40 -11.33
N ASP A 283 -1.87 7.52 -12.07
CA ASP A 283 -1.65 6.73 -13.30
C ASP A 283 -1.44 5.23 -13.01
N ARG A 284 -1.07 4.85 -11.78
CA ARG A 284 -0.67 3.48 -11.41
C ARG A 284 -1.46 2.87 -10.26
N PHE A 285 -2.07 3.69 -9.41
CA PHE A 285 -2.76 3.25 -8.21
C PHE A 285 -4.17 3.81 -8.16
N SER A 286 -5.11 2.99 -7.76
CA SER A 286 -6.50 3.38 -7.54
C SER A 286 -6.92 3.14 -6.09
N VAL A 287 -7.92 3.89 -5.63
CA VAL A 287 -8.49 3.67 -4.31
C VAL A 287 -9.14 2.28 -4.25
N GLY A 288 -8.86 1.53 -3.20
CA GLY A 288 -9.31 0.14 -3.04
C GLY A 288 -8.30 -0.91 -3.50
N ASP A 289 -7.25 -0.54 -4.24
CA ASP A 289 -6.22 -1.49 -4.68
C ASP A 289 -5.53 -2.16 -3.49
N GLN A 290 -5.16 -3.42 -3.68
CA GLN A 290 -4.37 -4.19 -2.72
C GLN A 290 -2.94 -4.30 -3.23
N ILE A 291 -2.00 -3.76 -2.49
CA ILE A 291 -0.59 -3.70 -2.85
C ILE A 291 0.30 -4.39 -1.81
N LEU A 292 1.42 -4.93 -2.25
CA LEU A 292 2.44 -5.45 -1.35
C LEU A 292 3.39 -4.32 -0.94
N VAL A 293 3.62 -4.21 0.35
CA VAL A 293 4.52 -3.21 0.93
C VAL A 293 5.50 -3.88 1.89
N ARG A 294 6.72 -3.37 1.95
CA ARG A 294 7.68 -3.75 2.97
C ARG A 294 7.66 -2.74 4.10
N ILE A 295 7.54 -3.25 5.32
CA ILE A 295 7.59 -2.42 6.53
C ILE A 295 9.04 -2.06 6.80
N LEU A 296 9.37 -0.78 6.82
CA LEU A 296 10.71 -0.27 7.10
C LEU A 296 10.92 0.00 8.58
N GLU A 297 9.90 0.54 9.24
CA GLU A 297 9.99 0.97 10.62
C GLU A 297 8.62 0.84 11.29
N VAL A 298 8.60 0.46 12.56
CA VAL A 298 7.38 0.33 13.36
C VAL A 298 7.59 1.05 14.69
N ASN A 299 6.86 2.15 14.89
CA ASN A 299 6.82 2.84 16.18
C ASN A 299 5.62 2.31 16.99
N ARG A 300 5.90 1.75 18.19
CA ARG A 300 4.93 1.10 19.08
C ARG A 300 4.73 1.82 20.39
N ASP A 301 4.74 3.17 20.39
CA ASP A 301 4.62 3.96 21.62
C ASP A 301 3.31 3.66 22.36
N SER A 302 2.21 3.71 21.66
CA SER A 302 0.89 3.36 22.19
C SER A 302 -0.02 2.79 21.09
N LEU A 303 -1.11 2.14 21.48
CA LEU A 303 -2.07 1.56 20.53
C LEU A 303 -2.71 2.63 19.63
N GLU A 304 -2.96 3.84 20.15
CA GLU A 304 -3.55 4.94 19.36
C GLU A 304 -2.47 5.67 18.53
N GLU A 305 -1.23 5.76 19.00
CA GLU A 305 -0.14 6.49 18.34
C GLU A 305 0.72 5.62 17.44
N LEU A 306 0.43 4.31 17.41
CA LEU A 306 1.14 3.36 16.56
C LEU A 306 1.24 3.89 15.12
N SER A 307 2.45 3.92 14.59
CA SER A 307 2.76 4.37 13.25
C SER A 307 3.76 3.45 12.56
N ILE A 308 3.69 3.38 11.25
CA ILE A 308 4.60 2.60 10.41
C ILE A 308 5.17 3.48 9.30
N ARG A 309 6.35 3.11 8.85
CA ARG A 309 6.92 3.55 7.59
C ARG A 309 7.07 2.35 6.68
N ALA A 310 6.61 2.46 5.46
CA ALA A 310 6.63 1.37 4.49
C ALA A 310 6.99 1.89 3.10
N ASP A 311 7.49 1.02 2.26
CA ASP A 311 7.70 1.29 0.85
C ASP A 311 7.20 0.13 -0.04
N VAL A 312 6.95 0.43 -1.31
CA VAL A 312 6.53 -0.55 -2.31
C VAL A 312 7.74 -1.02 -3.12
N LYS A 313 8.67 -0.11 -3.40
CA LYS A 313 9.81 -0.40 -4.30
C LYS A 313 10.72 -1.50 -3.80
N SER A 314 10.94 -1.63 -2.48
CA SER A 314 11.82 -2.65 -1.92
C SER A 314 11.21 -4.07 -1.90
N VAL A 315 9.93 -4.20 -2.26
CA VAL A 315 9.28 -5.51 -2.47
C VAL A 315 9.78 -6.16 -3.76
N SER A 316 10.08 -5.36 -4.78
CA SER A 316 10.60 -5.81 -6.06
C SER A 316 12.11 -5.55 -6.19
N GLU A 317 12.81 -6.41 -6.92
CA GLU A 317 14.21 -6.19 -7.22
C GLU A 317 14.42 -4.95 -8.09
N ASN A 318 15.51 -4.23 -7.85
CA ASN A 318 15.90 -3.10 -8.67
C ASN A 318 16.50 -3.56 -10.01
N THR A 319 15.64 -3.93 -10.94
CA THR A 319 16.06 -4.32 -12.30
C THR A 319 16.67 -3.15 -13.08
N ASN A 320 16.38 -1.90 -12.69
CA ASN A 320 16.91 -0.71 -13.36
C ASN A 320 18.44 -0.67 -13.32
N ARG A 321 19.09 -1.08 -12.20
CA ARG A 321 20.57 -1.15 -12.12
C ARG A 321 21.16 -2.14 -13.13
N THR A 322 20.49 -3.26 -13.36
CA THR A 322 20.92 -4.27 -14.35
C THR A 322 20.82 -3.70 -15.77
N TYR A 323 19.73 -3.01 -16.07
CA TYR A 323 19.55 -2.37 -17.37
C TYR A 323 20.49 -1.19 -17.59
N LEU A 324 20.80 -0.43 -16.52
CA LEU A 324 21.73 0.68 -16.57
C LEU A 324 23.16 0.23 -16.96
N LYS A 325 23.61 -0.90 -16.42
CA LYS A 325 24.92 -1.50 -16.77
C LYS A 325 25.03 -1.90 -18.24
N GLN A 326 23.91 -2.11 -18.93
CA GLN A 326 23.85 -2.40 -20.36
C GLN A 326 23.90 -1.14 -21.21
N CYS A 327 23.72 0.04 -20.60
CA CYS A 327 23.84 1.30 -21.30
C CYS A 327 25.33 1.64 -21.57
N ARG A 328 25.60 2.11 -22.77
CA ARG A 328 26.93 2.59 -23.16
C ARG A 328 26.89 4.09 -23.35
N VAL A 329 27.89 4.79 -22.82
CA VAL A 329 28.09 6.21 -23.04
C VAL A 329 28.28 6.48 -24.54
N GLN A 330 27.80 7.60 -25.03
CA GLN A 330 27.77 8.02 -26.45
C GLN A 330 26.91 7.15 -27.38
N SER A 331 26.20 6.18 -26.88
CA SER A 331 25.28 5.36 -27.65
C SER A 331 23.88 5.97 -27.69
N LYS A 332 23.17 5.72 -28.81
CA LYS A 332 21.80 6.17 -29.01
C LYS A 332 20.82 5.03 -28.70
N TYR A 333 19.79 5.34 -27.93
CA TYR A 333 18.71 4.41 -27.58
C TYR A 333 17.39 5.03 -27.98
N ALA A 334 16.45 4.21 -28.40
CA ALA A 334 15.04 4.61 -28.45
C ALA A 334 14.46 4.54 -27.05
N GLY A 335 13.52 5.41 -26.73
CA GLY A 335 12.86 5.41 -25.43
C GLY A 335 11.54 6.13 -25.49
N LYS A 336 10.72 5.93 -24.46
CA LYS A 336 9.43 6.59 -24.30
C LYS A 336 9.50 7.62 -23.17
N VAL A 337 8.99 8.81 -23.42
CA VAL A 337 8.89 9.86 -22.39
C VAL A 337 7.85 9.43 -21.35
N THR A 338 8.27 9.30 -20.12
CA THR A 338 7.41 8.97 -19.00
C THR A 338 6.79 10.22 -18.38
N ASP A 339 7.58 11.29 -18.27
CA ASP A 339 7.12 12.55 -17.69
C ASP A 339 8.01 13.73 -18.12
N VAL A 340 7.46 14.94 -17.98
CA VAL A 340 8.21 16.20 -18.20
C VAL A 340 7.94 17.11 -16.99
N HIS A 341 8.98 17.39 -16.21
CA HIS A 341 8.85 18.22 -15.01
C HIS A 341 9.97 19.25 -14.92
N LYS A 342 9.61 20.53 -14.79
CA LYS A 342 10.56 21.66 -14.64
C LYS A 342 11.68 21.68 -15.69
N GLY A 343 11.36 21.38 -16.95
CA GLY A 343 12.34 21.37 -18.04
C GLY A 343 13.22 20.12 -18.11
N VAL A 344 13.01 19.17 -17.21
CA VAL A 344 13.66 17.86 -17.22
C VAL A 344 12.71 16.84 -17.84
N VAL A 345 13.20 16.10 -18.83
CA VAL A 345 12.44 15.03 -19.51
C VAL A 345 12.89 13.68 -18.97
N TYR A 346 11.96 12.95 -18.41
CA TYR A 346 12.18 11.58 -17.92
C TYR A 346 11.83 10.60 -19.02
N VAL A 347 12.74 9.71 -19.35
CA VAL A 347 12.61 8.76 -20.46
C VAL A 347 12.85 7.34 -19.95
N ARG A 348 12.00 6.41 -20.35
CA ARG A 348 12.24 4.98 -20.21
C ARG A 348 12.86 4.47 -21.51
N LEU A 349 14.10 4.03 -21.47
CA LEU A 349 14.81 3.47 -22.64
C LEU A 349 14.26 2.07 -22.99
N ASN A 350 14.36 1.65 -24.23
CA ASN A 350 13.86 0.35 -24.70
C ASN A 350 14.55 -0.83 -24.02
N ASN A 351 15.80 -0.65 -23.56
CA ASN A 351 16.49 -1.67 -22.76
C ASN A 351 16.00 -1.76 -21.30
N GLY A 352 15.03 -0.92 -20.90
CA GLY A 352 14.47 -0.89 -19.56
C GLY A 352 15.17 0.05 -18.58
N ALA A 353 16.22 0.78 -18.97
CA ALA A 353 16.87 1.74 -18.08
C ALA A 353 16.11 3.07 -18.02
N ASN A 354 16.15 3.70 -16.84
CA ASN A 354 15.63 5.06 -16.65
C ASN A 354 16.68 6.08 -17.12
N ALA A 355 16.23 7.10 -17.82
CA ALA A 355 17.08 8.16 -18.36
C ALA A 355 16.50 9.54 -18.11
N ILE A 356 17.37 10.54 -18.05
CA ILE A 356 17.02 11.94 -17.83
C ILE A 356 17.66 12.79 -18.92
N ALA A 357 16.85 13.64 -19.57
CA ALA A 357 17.34 14.65 -20.51
C ALA A 357 17.04 16.05 -20.00
N HIS A 358 18.07 16.90 -20.01
CA HIS A 358 17.92 18.34 -19.76
C HIS A 358 17.82 19.14 -21.05
N THR A 359 18.16 18.52 -22.19
CA THR A 359 18.24 19.17 -23.51
C THR A 359 17.57 18.31 -24.57
N CYS A 360 16.80 18.97 -25.44
CA CYS A 360 16.23 18.38 -26.64
C CYS A 360 16.74 19.15 -27.86
N LEU A 361 17.33 18.43 -28.82
CA LEU A 361 17.83 19.02 -30.09
C LEU A 361 16.73 19.12 -31.16
N ASP A 362 15.59 18.48 -30.95
CA ASP A 362 14.44 18.60 -31.85
C ASP A 362 13.78 19.98 -31.67
N ARG A 363 13.22 20.52 -32.73
CA ARG A 363 12.47 21.79 -32.70
C ARG A 363 11.14 21.68 -31.94
N ARG A 364 10.62 20.46 -31.82
CA ARG A 364 9.41 20.16 -31.09
C ARG A 364 9.72 19.96 -29.58
N THR A 365 8.79 20.33 -28.75
CA THR A 365 8.88 20.04 -27.31
C THR A 365 8.42 18.61 -27.06
N PRO A 366 9.23 17.78 -26.35
CA PRO A 366 8.82 16.43 -25.98
C PRO A 366 7.66 16.47 -24.99
N GLY A 367 6.62 15.68 -25.27
CA GLY A 367 5.46 15.50 -24.42
C GLY A 367 5.47 14.14 -23.72
N LYS A 368 4.55 13.95 -22.76
CA LYS A 368 4.35 12.66 -22.08
C LYS A 368 3.89 11.60 -23.12
N LYS A 369 4.45 10.39 -23.04
CA LYS A 369 4.23 9.25 -23.94
C LYS A 369 4.89 9.34 -25.32
N ASP A 370 5.60 10.41 -25.64
CA ASP A 370 6.33 10.53 -26.93
C ASP A 370 7.45 9.49 -27.03
N ASP A 371 7.64 8.96 -28.25
CA ASP A 371 8.77 8.11 -28.58
C ASP A 371 9.94 8.98 -29.04
N VAL A 372 11.09 8.84 -28.38
CA VAL A 372 12.25 9.69 -28.59
C VAL A 372 13.52 8.89 -28.86
N SER A 373 14.47 9.50 -29.59
CA SER A 373 15.83 9.03 -29.70
C SER A 373 16.68 9.75 -28.67
N PHE A 374 17.27 9.01 -27.76
CA PHE A 374 18.07 9.50 -26.64
C PHE A 374 19.52 9.10 -26.79
N ALA A 375 20.45 10.03 -26.65
CA ALA A 375 21.87 9.79 -26.62
C ALA A 375 22.42 9.93 -25.20
N VAL A 376 23.03 8.87 -24.69
CA VAL A 376 23.60 8.83 -23.33
C VAL A 376 24.90 9.62 -23.32
N THR A 377 25.03 10.62 -22.44
CA THR A 377 26.26 11.39 -22.21
C THR A 377 27.09 10.83 -21.07
N HIS A 378 26.45 10.47 -19.97
CA HIS A 378 27.07 9.78 -18.83
C HIS A 378 26.05 8.92 -18.06
N ILE A 379 26.56 8.08 -17.18
CA ILE A 379 25.75 7.20 -16.33
C ILE A 379 25.95 7.66 -14.89
N ASP A 380 24.86 8.02 -14.23
CA ASP A 380 24.81 8.35 -12.80
C ASP A 380 24.41 7.08 -12.04
N GLU A 381 25.40 6.37 -11.49
CA GLU A 381 25.16 5.12 -10.76
C GLU A 381 24.51 5.37 -9.41
N ASP A 382 24.75 6.51 -8.76
CA ASP A 382 24.20 6.87 -7.46
C ASP A 382 22.69 7.08 -7.55
N ARG A 383 22.26 7.80 -8.56
CA ARG A 383 20.83 8.02 -8.86
C ARG A 383 20.19 6.86 -9.61
N GLY A 384 20.99 5.98 -10.19
CA GLY A 384 20.52 4.86 -10.98
C GLY A 384 19.88 5.29 -12.32
N VAL A 385 20.41 6.33 -12.98
CA VAL A 385 19.85 6.87 -14.22
C VAL A 385 20.92 7.14 -15.27
N ALA A 386 20.56 6.99 -16.54
CA ALA A 386 21.37 7.45 -17.65
C ALA A 386 21.06 8.92 -17.93
N VAL A 387 22.06 9.78 -17.93
CA VAL A 387 21.91 11.20 -18.26
C VAL A 387 22.31 11.43 -19.71
N GLY A 388 21.53 12.23 -20.44
CA GLY A 388 21.80 12.47 -21.84
C GLY A 388 20.94 13.54 -22.47
N ILE A 389 20.85 13.48 -23.78
CA ILE A 389 20.13 14.45 -24.61
C ILE A 389 19.13 13.73 -25.52
N ILE A 390 18.00 14.34 -25.76
CA ILE A 390 17.05 13.89 -26.77
C ILE A 390 17.54 14.44 -28.12
N THR A 391 17.89 13.55 -29.05
CA THR A 391 18.40 13.93 -30.38
C THR A 391 17.26 14.24 -31.33
N ARG A 392 16.14 13.51 -31.25
CA ARG A 392 14.93 13.79 -32.03
C ARG A 392 13.71 13.10 -31.39
N ILE A 393 12.55 13.62 -31.71
CA ILE A 393 11.25 12.97 -31.40
C ILE A 393 10.89 12.08 -32.59
N ILE A 394 10.77 10.78 -32.36
CA ILE A 394 10.44 9.76 -33.37
C ILE A 394 8.93 9.83 -33.67
N LYS A 395 8.13 9.75 -32.61
CA LYS A 395 6.66 9.81 -32.71
C LYS A 395 6.13 10.65 -31.56
N GLN A 396 5.27 11.58 -31.89
CA GLN A 396 4.59 12.44 -30.92
C GLN A 396 3.18 11.90 -30.68
N HIS A 397 2.81 11.79 -29.40
CA HIS A 397 1.48 11.41 -28.96
C HIS A 397 0.78 12.67 -28.45
N LEU A 398 -0.08 13.23 -29.31
CA LEU A 398 -0.93 14.39 -29.00
C LEU A 398 -2.12 13.99 -28.15
#